data_eb5fdeb7bce1312c29e5e5a971f81c03
#
_entry.id   eb5fdeb7bce1312c29e5e5a971f81c03
#
_cell.length_a   1.000
_cell.length_b   1.000
_cell.length_c   1.000
_cell.angle_alpha   90.00
_cell.angle_beta   90.00
_cell.angle_gamma   90.00
#
_symmetry.space_group_name_H-M   'P 1'
#
loop_
_entity.id
_entity.type
_entity.pdbx_description
1 polymer ?
#
loop_
_entity_poly.entity_id
_entity_poly.type
_entity_poly.pdbx_seq_one_letter_code
_entity_poly.pdbx_strand_id
1 'polypeptide(L)'
;PHRYPFLLIDQIISMELEPEKKAVGIKNVTVNEPCFTGHFPENPVFPGVLMIESMAQAAAMLAHLAAETEGKKGQVYYLVRVDKARFSQVVSPGDQITLEVVQKRLMRRMGQYVCQASVNGKKVASCELLCAGRTE
;
A
#
# COMPACT_ATOMS: atom_id res chain seq x y z
N PRO A 1 3.13 12.12 -0.25
CA PRO A 1 2.57 13.25 -1.02
C PRO A 1 1.07 13.12 -1.29
N HIS A 2 0.51 11.90 -1.14
CA HIS A 2 -0.91 11.68 -1.38
C HIS A 2 -1.79 12.45 -0.39
N ARG A 3 -2.94 12.92 -0.88
CA ARG A 3 -3.96 13.60 -0.08
C ARG A 3 -5.34 13.09 -0.49
N TYR A 4 -6.38 13.45 0.29
CA TYR A 4 -7.75 13.13 -0.07
C TYR A 4 -8.04 13.59 -1.51
N PRO A 5 -8.72 12.80 -2.34
CA PRO A 5 -9.32 11.49 -2.02
C PRO A 5 -8.41 10.29 -2.32
N PHE A 6 -7.14 10.49 -2.58
CA PHE A 6 -6.22 9.44 -3.01
C PHE A 6 -5.28 8.93 -1.92
N LEU A 7 -5.38 9.43 -0.71
CA LEU A 7 -4.64 8.88 0.43
C LEU A 7 -5.37 7.63 0.93
N LEU A 8 -4.78 6.47 0.70
CA LEU A 8 -5.41 5.17 0.95
C LEU A 8 -4.71 4.37 2.06
N ILE A 9 -4.14 5.07 3.02
CA ILE A 9 -3.56 4.47 4.20
C ILE A 9 -3.86 5.38 5.39
N ASP A 10 -4.30 4.78 6.49
CA ASP A 10 -4.70 5.56 7.66
C ASP A 10 -3.62 5.61 8.73
N GLN A 11 -2.83 4.55 8.86
CA GLN A 11 -1.80 4.48 9.87
C GLN A 11 -0.77 3.41 9.54
N ILE A 12 0.49 3.67 9.85
CA ILE A 12 1.52 2.63 9.92
C ILE A 12 1.57 2.17 11.38
N ILE A 13 1.30 0.89 11.62
CA ILE A 13 1.22 0.36 12.98
C ILE A 13 2.50 -0.33 13.43
N SER A 14 3.35 -0.74 12.50
CA SER A 14 4.68 -1.24 12.85
C SER A 14 5.63 -1.06 11.68
N MET A 15 6.91 -0.94 12.02
CA MET A 15 7.97 -0.81 11.03
C MET A 15 9.24 -1.42 11.56
N GLU A 16 9.89 -2.26 10.75
CA GLU A 16 11.17 -2.85 11.04
C GLU A 16 12.13 -2.51 9.90
N LEU A 17 13.37 -2.12 10.25
CA LEU A 17 14.39 -1.83 9.26
C LEU A 17 15.49 -2.88 9.24
N GLU A 18 15.61 -3.67 10.31
CA GLU A 18 16.57 -4.74 10.46
C GLU A 18 15.91 -5.97 11.08
N PRO A 19 16.22 -7.19 10.67
CA PRO A 19 17.15 -7.55 9.60
C PRO A 19 16.58 -7.35 8.19
N GLU A 20 15.27 -7.11 8.09
CA GLU A 20 14.56 -6.93 6.83
C GLU A 20 13.67 -5.70 6.93
N LYS A 21 13.60 -4.90 5.87
CA LYS A 21 12.73 -3.73 5.84
C LYS A 21 11.29 -4.18 5.61
N LYS A 22 10.44 -3.91 6.59
CA LYS A 22 9.05 -4.33 6.60
C LYS A 22 8.18 -3.27 7.28
N ALA A 23 6.99 -3.06 6.76
CA ALA A 23 5.99 -2.20 7.38
C ALA A 23 4.63 -2.89 7.40
N VAL A 24 3.86 -2.59 8.42
CA VAL A 24 2.45 -2.99 8.52
C VAL A 24 1.63 -1.72 8.70
N GLY A 25 0.70 -1.51 7.79
CA GLY A 25 -0.22 -0.38 7.84
C GLY A 25 -1.65 -0.83 7.88
N ILE A 26 -2.56 0.11 8.11
CA ILE A 26 -3.99 -0.15 8.04
C ILE A 26 -4.67 0.87 7.15
N LYS A 27 -5.71 0.39 6.47
CA LYS A 27 -6.66 1.20 5.71
C LYS A 27 -8.06 0.86 6.22
N ASN A 28 -8.75 1.85 6.77
CA ASN A 28 -10.15 1.67 7.18
C ASN A 28 -11.05 1.97 5.98
N VAL A 29 -11.83 0.98 5.56
CA VAL A 29 -12.77 1.15 4.45
C VAL A 29 -14.07 1.67 5.00
N THR A 30 -14.47 2.86 4.56
CA THR A 30 -15.67 3.53 5.04
C THR A 30 -16.65 3.78 3.89
N VAL A 31 -17.95 3.83 4.24
CA VAL A 31 -18.99 4.15 3.28
C VAL A 31 -18.81 5.55 2.66
N ASN A 32 -18.04 6.41 3.28
CA ASN A 32 -17.79 7.77 2.81
C ASN A 32 -16.71 7.87 1.73
N GLU A 33 -16.18 6.76 1.25
CA GLU A 33 -15.17 6.81 0.19
C GLU A 33 -15.79 7.19 -1.14
N PRO A 34 -15.19 8.14 -1.88
CA PRO A 34 -15.75 8.59 -3.15
C PRO A 34 -15.96 7.47 -4.18
N CYS A 35 -15.12 6.42 -4.15
CA CYS A 35 -15.20 5.34 -5.13
C CYS A 35 -16.53 4.59 -5.07
N PHE A 36 -17.22 4.56 -3.93
CA PHE A 36 -18.46 3.82 -3.80
C PHE A 36 -19.64 4.48 -4.49
N THR A 37 -19.52 5.72 -4.90
CA THR A 37 -20.54 6.36 -5.74
C THR A 37 -20.72 5.61 -7.06
N GLY A 38 -19.65 5.03 -7.59
CA GLY A 38 -19.69 4.32 -8.86
C GLY A 38 -19.35 2.84 -8.81
N HIS A 39 -18.76 2.35 -7.71
CA HIS A 39 -18.23 0.98 -7.66
C HIS A 39 -18.73 0.22 -6.43
N PHE A 40 -19.95 -0.15 -6.29
CA PHE A 40 -21.07 0.06 -7.23
C PHE A 40 -22.23 0.68 -6.45
N PRO A 41 -23.14 1.45 -7.07
CA PRO A 41 -24.15 2.22 -6.33
C PRO A 41 -24.99 1.42 -5.33
N GLU A 42 -25.35 0.19 -5.67
CA GLU A 42 -26.17 -0.66 -4.79
C GLU A 42 -25.39 -1.76 -4.09
N ASN A 43 -24.09 -1.88 -4.38
CA ASN A 43 -23.26 -2.92 -3.79
C ASN A 43 -21.82 -2.40 -3.69
N PRO A 44 -21.50 -1.66 -2.62
CA PRO A 44 -20.16 -1.06 -2.49
C PRO A 44 -19.09 -2.13 -2.31
N VAL A 45 -18.15 -2.15 -3.25
CA VAL A 45 -16.99 -3.04 -3.24
C VAL A 45 -15.75 -2.18 -3.35
N PHE A 46 -14.81 -2.34 -2.44
CA PHE A 46 -13.57 -1.60 -2.51
C PHE A 46 -12.75 -2.11 -3.70
N PRO A 47 -12.44 -1.23 -4.68
CA PRO A 47 -11.81 -1.67 -5.92
C PRO A 47 -10.47 -2.36 -5.69
N GLY A 48 -10.26 -3.50 -6.35
CA GLY A 48 -9.00 -4.23 -6.26
C GLY A 48 -7.79 -3.38 -6.66
N VAL A 49 -7.95 -2.54 -7.68
CA VAL A 49 -6.87 -1.63 -8.09
C VAL A 49 -6.52 -0.61 -7.01
N LEU A 50 -7.47 -0.23 -6.16
CA LEU A 50 -7.20 0.65 -5.03
C LEU A 50 -6.58 -0.09 -3.86
N MET A 51 -6.80 -1.41 -3.72
CA MET A 51 -6.03 -2.21 -2.78
C MET A 51 -4.55 -2.27 -3.18
N ILE A 52 -4.27 -2.42 -4.46
CA ILE A 52 -2.89 -2.35 -4.97
C ILE A 52 -2.30 -0.97 -4.66
N GLU A 53 -3.06 0.10 -4.89
CA GLU A 53 -2.59 1.45 -4.58
C GLU A 53 -2.32 1.63 -3.07
N SER A 54 -3.17 1.08 -2.20
CA SER A 54 -2.95 1.11 -0.75
C SER A 54 -1.64 0.40 -0.37
N MET A 55 -1.39 -0.76 -0.96
CA MET A 55 -0.13 -1.49 -0.73
C MET A 55 1.07 -0.70 -1.24
N ALA A 56 0.93 -0.05 -2.39
CA ALA A 56 1.99 0.79 -2.97
C ALA A 56 2.29 2.00 -2.07
N GLN A 57 1.27 2.61 -1.48
CA GLN A 57 1.47 3.73 -0.56
C GLN A 57 2.16 3.27 0.72
N ALA A 58 1.82 2.09 1.23
CA ALA A 58 2.52 1.52 2.38
C ALA A 58 3.99 1.24 2.06
N ALA A 59 4.29 0.73 0.86
CA ALA A 59 5.65 0.51 0.40
C ALA A 59 6.42 1.84 0.28
N ALA A 60 5.77 2.88 -0.22
CA ALA A 60 6.39 4.21 -0.33
C ALA A 60 6.70 4.79 1.05
N MET A 61 5.81 4.60 2.03
CA MET A 61 6.05 5.02 3.41
C MET A 61 7.26 4.30 4.00
N LEU A 62 7.37 3.00 3.78
CA LEU A 62 8.53 2.22 4.24
C LEU A 62 9.82 2.76 3.62
N ALA A 63 9.83 2.98 2.31
CA ALA A 63 10.99 3.50 1.61
C ALA A 63 11.38 4.91 2.10
N HIS A 64 10.38 5.76 2.33
CA HIS A 64 10.61 7.12 2.80
C HIS A 64 11.23 7.14 4.20
N LEU A 65 10.67 6.38 5.12
CA LEU A 65 11.15 6.32 6.50
C LEU A 65 12.53 5.65 6.60
N ALA A 66 12.77 4.64 5.78
CA ALA A 66 14.09 4.02 5.70
C ALA A 66 15.14 5.02 5.20
N ALA A 67 14.80 5.84 4.20
CA ALA A 67 15.69 6.87 3.69
C ALA A 67 15.97 7.95 4.74
N GLU A 68 14.97 8.36 5.50
CA GLU A 68 15.14 9.34 6.56
C GLU A 68 16.13 8.86 7.64
N THR A 69 16.06 7.58 8.03
CA THR A 69 16.99 7.04 9.02
C THR A 69 18.43 7.01 8.52
N GLU A 70 18.64 6.99 7.21
CA GLU A 70 19.96 7.07 6.58
C GLU A 70 20.38 8.52 6.28
N GLY A 71 19.59 9.52 6.73
CA GLY A 71 19.85 10.93 6.47
C GLY A 71 19.64 11.36 5.04
N LYS A 72 18.92 10.56 4.25
CA LYS A 72 18.62 10.87 2.86
C LYS A 72 17.36 11.70 2.75
N LYS A 73 17.30 12.53 1.71
CA LYS A 73 16.13 13.36 1.43
C LYS A 73 14.98 12.51 0.94
N GLY A 74 13.76 12.85 1.36
CA GLY A 74 12.55 12.18 0.89
C GLY A 74 12.39 12.27 -0.62
N GLN A 75 11.78 11.25 -1.20
CA GLN A 75 11.53 11.14 -2.63
C GLN A 75 10.06 10.87 -2.87
N VAL A 76 9.59 11.26 -4.04
CA VAL A 76 8.28 10.81 -4.55
C VAL A 76 8.49 9.48 -5.25
N TYR A 77 7.64 8.51 -4.96
CA TYR A 77 7.74 7.17 -5.53
C TYR A 77 6.64 6.94 -6.54
N TYR A 78 7.03 6.42 -7.69
CA TYR A 78 6.13 6.11 -8.79
C TYR A 78 6.06 4.60 -8.98
N LEU A 79 4.87 4.10 -9.20
CA LEU A 79 4.66 2.69 -9.49
C LEU A 79 5.12 2.41 -10.91
N VAL A 80 6.05 1.46 -11.06
CA VAL A 80 6.63 1.10 -12.36
C VAL A 80 6.03 -0.19 -12.88
N ARG A 81 5.84 -1.17 -11.99
CA ARG A 81 5.35 -2.49 -12.41
C ARG A 81 4.60 -3.16 -11.28
N VAL A 82 3.55 -3.88 -11.63
CA VAL A 82 2.77 -4.72 -10.73
C VAL A 82 2.82 -6.13 -11.27
N ASP A 83 3.29 -7.07 -10.47
CA ASP A 83 3.36 -8.49 -10.83
C ASP A 83 2.56 -9.32 -9.85
N LYS A 84 2.07 -10.46 -10.33
CA LYS A 84 1.40 -11.49 -9.51
C LYS A 84 0.26 -10.91 -8.66
N ALA A 85 -0.48 -9.97 -9.23
CA ALA A 85 -1.63 -9.40 -8.53
C ALA A 85 -2.75 -10.43 -8.43
N ARG A 86 -3.22 -10.65 -7.20
CA ARG A 86 -4.30 -11.60 -6.92
C ARG A 86 -5.29 -10.97 -5.97
N PHE A 87 -6.58 -11.23 -6.21
CA PHE A 87 -7.68 -10.77 -5.39
C PHE A 87 -8.49 -11.98 -4.97
N SER A 88 -8.51 -12.28 -3.68
CA SER A 88 -9.08 -13.50 -3.14
C SER A 88 -10.47 -13.32 -2.58
N GLN A 89 -10.78 -12.14 -2.07
CA GLN A 89 -12.05 -11.84 -1.43
C GLN A 89 -12.43 -10.38 -1.65
N VAL A 90 -13.74 -10.13 -1.64
CA VAL A 90 -14.30 -8.78 -1.73
C VAL A 90 -14.09 -8.06 -0.40
N VAL A 91 -13.75 -6.78 -0.48
CA VAL A 91 -13.62 -5.88 0.67
C VAL A 91 -14.73 -4.84 0.58
N SER A 92 -15.40 -4.59 1.68
CA SER A 92 -16.60 -3.75 1.74
C SER A 92 -16.48 -2.69 2.84
N PRO A 93 -17.32 -1.65 2.83
CA PRO A 93 -17.35 -0.68 3.93
C PRO A 93 -17.52 -1.36 5.28
N GLY A 94 -16.75 -0.92 6.25
CA GLY A 94 -16.68 -1.52 7.58
C GLY A 94 -15.48 -2.44 7.78
N ASP A 95 -14.84 -2.87 6.71
CA ASP A 95 -13.63 -3.68 6.82
C ASP A 95 -12.41 -2.82 7.11
N GLN A 96 -11.49 -3.36 7.91
CA GLN A 96 -10.18 -2.78 8.09
C GLN A 96 -9.16 -3.66 7.37
N ILE A 97 -8.46 -3.08 6.42
CA ILE A 97 -7.43 -3.79 5.67
C ILE A 97 -6.09 -3.63 6.38
N THR A 98 -5.45 -4.76 6.69
CA THR A 98 -4.07 -4.78 7.15
C THR A 98 -3.16 -4.93 5.93
N LEU A 99 -2.21 -3.99 5.80
CA LEU A 99 -1.30 -3.93 4.66
C LEU A 99 0.10 -4.32 5.13
N GLU A 100 0.62 -5.43 4.64
CA GLU A 100 1.98 -5.86 4.94
C GLU A 100 2.86 -5.68 3.71
N VAL A 101 3.96 -4.96 3.85
CA VAL A 101 4.89 -4.72 2.76
C VAL A 101 6.30 -5.05 3.22
N VAL A 102 7.03 -5.78 2.38
CA VAL A 102 8.42 -6.18 2.65
C VAL A 102 9.26 -5.74 1.46
N GLN A 103 10.34 -5.00 1.74
CA GLN A 103 11.29 -4.64 0.70
C GLN A 103 12.23 -5.82 0.47
N LYS A 104 12.22 -6.37 -0.75
CA LYS A 104 13.08 -7.49 -1.11
C LYS A 104 14.38 -7.06 -1.74
N ARG A 105 14.35 -5.99 -2.53
CA ARG A 105 15.55 -5.47 -3.19
C ARG A 105 15.43 -3.96 -3.31
N LEU A 106 16.57 -3.31 -3.21
CA LEU A 106 16.70 -1.88 -3.50
C LEU A 106 17.95 -1.71 -4.35
N MET A 107 17.78 -1.27 -5.59
CA MET A 107 18.88 -0.99 -6.50
C MET A 107 18.74 0.45 -6.99
N ARG A 108 19.70 1.30 -6.59
CA ARG A 108 19.65 2.73 -6.91
C ARG A 108 18.36 3.35 -6.36
N ARG A 109 17.46 3.76 -7.26
CA ARG A 109 16.18 4.37 -6.89
C ARG A 109 14.99 3.43 -7.08
N MET A 110 15.25 2.15 -7.42
CA MET A 110 14.19 1.18 -7.68
C MET A 110 14.11 0.19 -6.53
N GLY A 111 12.93 0.08 -5.94
CA GLY A 111 12.66 -0.86 -4.86
C GLY A 111 11.64 -1.91 -5.30
N GLN A 112 11.93 -3.16 -4.95
CA GLN A 112 11.01 -4.26 -5.16
C GLN A 112 10.38 -4.66 -3.83
N TYR A 113 9.05 -4.78 -3.83
CA TYR A 113 8.28 -5.03 -2.61
C TYR A 113 7.34 -6.21 -2.82
N VAL A 114 7.24 -7.05 -1.79
CA VAL A 114 6.22 -8.10 -1.73
C VAL A 114 5.14 -7.62 -0.77
N CYS A 115 3.90 -7.60 -1.23
CA CYS A 115 2.80 -6.97 -0.52
C CYS A 115 1.63 -7.91 -0.34
N GLN A 116 0.98 -7.80 0.81
CA GLN A 116 -0.20 -8.58 1.13
C GLN A 116 -1.21 -7.70 1.87
N ALA A 117 -2.48 -7.84 1.50
CA ALA A 117 -3.60 -7.21 2.21
C ALA A 117 -4.46 -8.29 2.84
N SER A 118 -4.91 -8.06 4.06
CA SER A 118 -5.78 -8.99 4.77
C SER A 118 -6.86 -8.25 5.54
N VAL A 119 -7.98 -8.95 5.80
CA VAL A 119 -9.08 -8.46 6.63
C VAL A 119 -9.42 -9.58 7.61
N ASN A 120 -9.43 -9.26 8.90
CA ASN A 120 -9.70 -10.22 9.96
C ASN A 120 -8.82 -11.47 9.85
N GLY A 121 -7.55 -11.30 9.52
CA GLY A 121 -6.59 -12.38 9.41
C GLY A 121 -6.65 -13.18 8.11
N LYS A 122 -7.58 -12.87 7.21
CA LYS A 122 -7.71 -13.57 5.93
C LYS A 122 -7.14 -12.72 4.80
N LYS A 123 -6.27 -13.31 3.99
CA LYS A 123 -5.71 -12.61 2.83
C LYS A 123 -6.81 -12.28 1.83
N VAL A 124 -6.89 -11.01 1.45
CA VAL A 124 -7.85 -10.53 0.44
C VAL A 124 -7.17 -10.16 -0.86
N ALA A 125 -5.90 -9.76 -0.83
CA ALA A 125 -5.15 -9.42 -2.02
C ALA A 125 -3.66 -9.59 -1.77
N SER A 126 -2.90 -9.74 -2.85
CA SER A 126 -1.43 -9.77 -2.79
C SER A 126 -0.87 -9.32 -4.13
N CYS A 127 0.36 -8.83 -4.13
CA CYS A 127 1.07 -8.46 -5.35
C CYS A 127 2.56 -8.27 -5.06
N GLU A 128 3.33 -8.13 -6.13
CA GLU A 128 4.71 -7.68 -6.07
C GLU A 128 4.78 -6.36 -6.83
N LEU A 129 5.47 -5.39 -6.26
CA LEU A 129 5.56 -4.03 -6.80
C LEU A 129 7.00 -3.67 -7.08
N LEU A 130 7.19 -2.95 -8.18
CA LEU A 130 8.43 -2.26 -8.47
C LEU A 130 8.13 -0.76 -8.48
N CYS A 131 8.80 -0.02 -7.60
CA CYS A 131 8.61 1.41 -7.46
C CYS A 131 9.93 2.13 -7.71
N ALA A 132 9.86 3.30 -8.33
CA ALA A 132 11.02 4.13 -8.58
C ALA A 132 10.89 5.45 -7.83
N GLY A 133 11.94 5.82 -7.11
CA GLY A 133 12.01 7.10 -6.42
C GLY A 133 12.53 8.20 -7.35
N ARG A 134 11.94 9.38 -7.26
CA ARG A 134 12.42 10.57 -7.95
C ARG A 134 12.52 11.73 -6.98
N THR A 135 13.58 12.49 -7.09
CA THR A 135 13.72 13.77 -6.39
C THR A 135 12.95 14.84 -7.16
N GLU A 136 12.16 15.60 -6.43
CA GLU A 136 11.52 16.79 -7.00
C GLU A 136 12.31 18.03 -6.69
#